data_0f008c1d6b024616c334d4ed9feab4fd
#
_entry.id   0f008c1d6b024616c334d4ed9feab4fd
#
_cell.length_a   1.000
_cell.length_b   1.000
_cell.length_c   1.000
_cell.angle_alpha   90.00
_cell.angle_beta   90.00
_cell.angle_gamma   90.00
#
_symmetry.space_group_name_H-M   'P 1'
#
loop_
_entity.id
_entity.type
_entity.pdbx_description
1 polymer ?
#
loop_
_entity_poly.entity_id
_entity_poly.type
_entity_poly.pdbx_seq_one_letter_code
_entity_poly.pdbx_strand_id
1 'polypeptide(L)'
;TNNAEFARTIRLLRNWGTEQRYFHTMQGFNYRMEGIQGAILRVKLRHLARWTEARRHNAALYSKLLANSGVVTPTVAPERKHVFHVYAIRTPRREALTGFLQAREIQYGIHYPEPIHLSRAHADLGGKRGDFPISETVSEQILSLPLFPEMTRQQIQDVASAVVEAHAS
;
A
#
# COMPACT_ATOMS: atom_id res chain seq x y z
N THR A 1 9.05 5.61 -20.62
CA THR A 1 10.18 5.08 -21.42
C THR A 1 10.70 6.13 -22.39
N ASN A 2 12.00 6.11 -22.63
CA ASN A 2 12.66 6.92 -23.65
C ASN A 2 12.84 6.17 -24.98
N ASN A 3 12.42 4.91 -25.05
CA ASN A 3 12.42 4.12 -26.27
C ASN A 3 11.13 4.45 -27.07
N ALA A 4 11.28 5.00 -28.26
CA ALA A 4 10.16 5.46 -29.09
C ALA A 4 9.28 4.30 -29.60
N GLU A 5 9.87 3.17 -29.97
CA GLU A 5 9.16 1.99 -30.43
C GLU A 5 8.32 1.37 -29.31
N PHE A 6 8.92 1.23 -28.13
CA PHE A 6 8.20 0.75 -26.96
C PHE A 6 7.05 1.68 -26.55
N ALA A 7 7.27 3.01 -26.61
CA ALA A 7 6.22 3.98 -26.38
C ALA A 7 5.08 3.88 -27.40
N ARG A 8 5.39 3.62 -28.69
CA ARG A 8 4.39 3.39 -29.74
C ARG A 8 3.57 2.12 -29.45
N THR A 9 4.23 1.02 -29.13
CA THR A 9 3.56 -0.25 -28.80
C THR A 9 2.60 -0.09 -27.63
N ILE A 10 3.00 0.59 -26.55
CA ILE A 10 2.13 0.87 -25.38
C ILE A 10 0.91 1.70 -25.80
N ARG A 11 1.07 2.69 -26.67
CA ARG A 11 -0.05 3.50 -27.17
C ARG A 11 -1.05 2.69 -28.00
N LEU A 12 -0.57 1.73 -28.79
CA LEU A 12 -1.42 0.79 -29.51
C LEU A 12 -2.14 -0.15 -28.55
N LEU A 13 -1.41 -0.80 -27.64
CA LEU A 13 -1.98 -1.73 -26.66
C LEU A 13 -3.08 -1.10 -25.82
N ARG A 14 -2.89 0.12 -25.31
CA ARG A 14 -3.89 0.80 -24.49
C ARG A 14 -5.16 1.19 -25.24
N ASN A 15 -5.14 1.23 -26.58
CA ASN A 15 -6.21 1.71 -27.44
C ASN A 15 -6.62 0.66 -28.49
N TRP A 16 -6.96 -0.55 -28.03
CA TRP A 16 -7.47 -1.62 -28.89
C TRP A 16 -6.49 -2.10 -29.98
N GLY A 17 -5.21 -1.81 -29.90
CA GLY A 17 -4.25 -2.06 -30.97
C GLY A 17 -4.50 -1.22 -32.22
N THR A 18 -5.18 -0.08 -32.09
CA THR A 18 -5.61 0.78 -33.21
C THR A 18 -4.52 1.76 -33.58
N GLU A 19 -3.99 1.64 -34.79
CA GLU A 19 -3.05 2.61 -35.36
C GLU A 19 -3.78 3.73 -36.10
N GLN A 20 -4.81 3.38 -36.85
CA GLN A 20 -5.74 4.29 -37.51
C GLN A 20 -7.16 3.93 -37.10
N ARG A 21 -8.06 4.92 -37.00
CA ARG A 21 -9.43 4.71 -36.54
C ARG A 21 -10.10 3.53 -37.24
N TYR A 22 -10.56 2.54 -36.47
CA TYR A 22 -11.16 1.27 -36.88
C TYR A 22 -10.20 0.24 -37.50
N PHE A 23 -8.92 0.54 -37.64
CA PHE A 23 -7.92 -0.44 -38.13
C PHE A 23 -7.03 -0.89 -37.00
N HIS A 24 -7.18 -2.18 -36.62
CA HIS A 24 -6.47 -2.82 -35.53
C HIS A 24 -5.28 -3.60 -36.09
N THR A 25 -4.07 -3.25 -35.71
CA THR A 25 -2.82 -3.87 -36.18
C THR A 25 -2.29 -4.93 -35.22
N MET A 26 -2.83 -4.96 -33.99
CA MET A 26 -2.50 -5.93 -32.96
C MET A 26 -3.64 -6.06 -31.95
N GLN A 27 -3.62 -7.14 -31.15
CA GLN A 27 -4.53 -7.24 -30.00
C GLN A 27 -4.18 -6.18 -28.96
N GLY A 28 -5.18 -5.51 -28.43
CA GLY A 28 -5.00 -4.45 -27.45
C GLY A 28 -6.19 -4.35 -26.49
N PHE A 29 -6.09 -3.40 -25.56
CA PHE A 29 -7.01 -3.21 -24.45
C PHE A 29 -7.62 -1.82 -24.48
N ASN A 30 -8.68 -1.62 -23.70
CA ASN A 30 -9.23 -0.29 -23.45
C ASN A 30 -8.64 0.29 -22.15
N TYR A 31 -7.37 0.70 -22.19
CA TYR A 31 -6.63 1.25 -21.05
C TYR A 31 -6.37 2.75 -21.22
N ARG A 32 -7.45 3.49 -21.48
CA ARG A 32 -7.44 4.95 -21.64
C ARG A 32 -7.85 5.61 -20.34
N MET A 33 -7.29 6.79 -20.08
CA MET A 33 -7.81 7.70 -19.07
C MET A 33 -8.97 8.48 -19.68
N GLU A 34 -10.16 8.29 -19.16
CA GLU A 34 -11.34 9.02 -19.63
C GLU A 34 -11.31 10.48 -19.15
N GLY A 35 -12.00 11.37 -19.89
CA GLY A 35 -11.98 12.80 -19.60
C GLY A 35 -12.43 13.16 -18.18
N ILE A 36 -13.45 12.47 -17.67
CA ILE A 36 -13.91 12.66 -16.28
C ILE A 36 -12.85 12.25 -15.24
N GLN A 37 -12.13 11.15 -15.49
CA GLN A 37 -11.03 10.70 -14.62
C GLN A 37 -9.90 11.75 -14.61
N GLY A 38 -9.54 12.25 -15.79
CA GLY A 38 -8.54 13.31 -15.94
C GLY A 38 -8.94 14.61 -15.22
N ALA A 39 -10.21 15.00 -15.31
CA ALA A 39 -10.73 16.18 -14.61
C ALA A 39 -10.64 16.03 -13.08
N ILE A 40 -11.05 14.89 -12.53
CA ILE A 40 -10.97 14.59 -11.10
C ILE A 40 -9.49 14.56 -10.64
N LEU A 41 -8.63 13.85 -11.36
CA LEU A 41 -7.21 13.75 -11.02
C LEU A 41 -6.50 15.11 -11.08
N ARG A 42 -6.87 15.97 -12.04
CA ARG A 42 -6.34 17.35 -12.12
C ARG A 42 -6.64 18.17 -10.86
N VAL A 43 -7.83 18.03 -10.29
CA VAL A 43 -8.18 18.69 -9.01
C VAL A 43 -7.37 18.10 -7.86
N LYS A 44 -7.34 16.77 -7.73
CA LYS A 44 -6.62 16.07 -6.65
C LYS A 44 -5.11 16.33 -6.67
N LEU A 45 -4.51 16.44 -7.85
CA LEU A 45 -3.08 16.68 -8.01
C LEU A 45 -2.62 18.00 -7.36
N ARG A 46 -3.47 19.03 -7.34
CA ARG A 46 -3.18 20.30 -6.67
C ARG A 46 -3.00 20.15 -5.15
N HIS A 47 -3.57 19.10 -4.55
CA HIS A 47 -3.51 18.84 -3.12
C HIS A 47 -2.51 17.76 -2.74
N LEU A 48 -1.95 17.02 -3.71
CA LEU A 48 -1.14 15.82 -3.47
C LEU A 48 0.08 16.09 -2.58
N ALA A 49 0.80 17.19 -2.80
CA ALA A 49 1.96 17.54 -1.99
C ALA A 49 1.59 17.76 -0.51
N ARG A 50 0.51 18.51 -0.25
CA ARG A 50 -0.02 18.76 1.10
C ARG A 50 -0.48 17.46 1.76
N TRP A 51 -1.19 16.61 1.04
CA TRP A 51 -1.64 15.31 1.56
C TRP A 51 -0.47 14.38 1.89
N THR A 52 0.55 14.37 1.05
CA THR A 52 1.77 13.57 1.29
C THR A 52 2.48 14.05 2.56
N GLU A 53 2.61 15.36 2.76
CA GLU A 53 3.27 15.89 3.94
C GLU A 53 2.45 15.62 5.23
N ALA A 54 1.13 15.74 5.17
CA ALA A 54 0.25 15.36 6.28
C ALA A 54 0.39 13.86 6.64
N ARG A 55 0.42 12.96 5.65
CA ARG A 55 0.68 11.52 5.89
C ARG A 55 2.04 11.27 6.55
N ARG A 56 3.07 11.98 6.14
CA ARG A 56 4.41 11.87 6.73
C ARG A 56 4.44 12.34 8.17
N HIS A 57 3.78 13.46 8.46
CA HIS A 57 3.62 13.96 9.82
C HIS A 57 2.90 12.94 10.71
N ASN A 58 1.78 12.40 10.25
CA ASN A 58 0.98 11.41 10.97
C ASN A 58 1.78 10.10 11.19
N ALA A 59 2.54 9.64 10.17
CA ALA A 59 3.42 8.48 10.28
C ALA A 59 4.54 8.68 11.31
N ALA A 60 5.13 9.87 11.35
CA ALA A 60 6.15 10.21 12.35
C ALA A 60 5.58 10.18 13.77
N LEU A 61 4.34 10.65 13.95
CA LEU A 61 3.65 10.59 15.24
C LEU A 61 3.39 9.14 15.66
N TYR A 62 2.89 8.28 14.77
CA TYR A 62 2.75 6.85 15.04
C TYR A 62 4.08 6.21 15.45
N SER A 63 5.15 6.47 14.68
CA SER A 63 6.48 5.89 14.99
C SER A 63 6.97 6.31 16.38
N LYS A 64 6.71 7.55 16.78
CA LYS A 64 7.03 8.06 18.13
C LYS A 64 6.22 7.37 19.21
N LEU A 65 4.91 7.22 19.02
CA LEU A 65 4.01 6.63 20.02
C LEU A 65 4.21 5.13 20.16
N LEU A 66 4.63 4.45 19.09
CA LEU A 66 4.83 3.00 19.05
C LEU A 66 6.28 2.56 19.29
N ALA A 67 7.21 3.46 19.59
CA ALA A 67 8.64 3.18 19.68
C ALA A 67 9.00 2.03 20.65
N ASN A 68 8.21 1.83 21.72
CA ASN A 68 8.46 0.80 22.75
C ASN A 68 7.25 -0.12 22.95
N SER A 69 6.42 -0.28 21.92
CA SER A 69 5.16 -1.03 22.02
C SER A 69 5.26 -2.52 21.70
N GLY A 70 6.45 -3.02 21.37
CA GLY A 70 6.64 -4.42 20.96
C GLY A 70 6.33 -4.69 19.48
N VAL A 71 5.85 -3.69 18.71
CA VAL A 71 5.69 -3.82 17.27
C VAL A 71 6.88 -3.26 16.51
N VAL A 72 7.15 -3.80 15.32
CA VAL A 72 8.14 -3.22 14.40
C VAL A 72 7.46 -2.18 13.54
N THR A 73 7.90 -0.92 13.66
CA THR A 73 7.41 0.20 12.86
C THR A 73 8.20 0.32 11.55
N PRO A 74 7.61 0.94 10.48
CA PRO A 74 8.33 1.15 9.24
C PRO A 74 9.48 2.14 9.41
N THR A 75 10.62 1.82 8.81
CA THR A 75 11.79 2.71 8.73
C THR A 75 11.94 3.28 7.33
N VAL A 76 12.35 4.55 7.25
CA VAL A 76 12.68 5.21 5.99
C VAL A 76 14.17 5.11 5.76
N ALA A 77 14.58 4.55 4.61
CA ALA A 77 15.99 4.47 4.25
C ALA A 77 16.63 5.88 4.15
N PRO A 78 17.93 6.02 4.48
CA PRO A 78 18.65 7.29 4.33
C PRO A 78 18.44 7.88 2.92
N GLU A 79 18.34 9.20 2.84
CA GLU A 79 18.18 9.96 1.60
C GLU A 79 16.90 9.63 0.78
N ARG A 80 15.96 8.88 1.36
CA ARG A 80 14.67 8.58 0.74
C ARG A 80 13.54 9.38 1.39
N LYS A 81 12.53 9.68 0.59
CA LYS A 81 11.29 10.32 1.05
C LYS A 81 10.13 9.35 0.86
N HIS A 82 9.63 8.78 1.96
CA HIS A 82 8.48 7.89 1.91
C HIS A 82 7.18 8.69 1.88
N VAL A 83 6.21 8.27 1.09
CA VAL A 83 4.89 8.96 0.95
C VAL A 83 3.83 8.43 1.93
N PHE A 84 4.12 7.31 2.59
CA PHE A 84 3.22 6.64 3.52
C PHE A 84 1.80 6.47 2.96
N HIS A 85 1.71 5.76 1.84
CA HIS A 85 0.41 5.31 1.32
C HIS A 85 -0.32 4.48 2.37
N VAL A 86 0.38 3.56 2.99
CA VAL A 86 -0.04 2.81 4.19
C VAL A 86 1.01 2.95 5.29
N TYR A 87 0.60 2.82 6.56
CA TYR A 87 1.49 2.70 7.71
C TYR A 87 1.44 1.26 8.20
N ALA A 88 2.35 0.44 7.71
CA ALA A 88 2.40 -0.99 7.98
C ALA A 88 3.37 -1.29 9.13
N ILE A 89 2.85 -1.86 10.20
CA ILE A 89 3.62 -2.42 11.32
C ILE A 89 3.78 -3.93 11.15
N ARG A 90 4.68 -4.54 11.91
CA ARG A 90 4.79 -6.01 12.01
C ARG A 90 4.73 -6.44 13.47
N THR A 91 4.00 -7.52 13.72
CA THR A 91 3.93 -8.17 15.04
C THR A 91 3.68 -9.67 14.90
N PRO A 92 4.35 -10.54 15.66
CA PRO A 92 4.03 -11.96 15.69
C PRO A 92 2.64 -12.24 16.33
N ARG A 93 2.08 -11.26 17.05
CA ARG A 93 0.75 -11.34 17.69
C ARG A 93 -0.36 -10.72 16.83
N ARG A 94 -0.25 -10.79 15.47
CA ARG A 94 -1.19 -10.13 14.56
C ARG A 94 -2.65 -10.49 14.83
N GLU A 95 -2.97 -11.76 15.04
CA GLU A 95 -4.36 -12.21 15.27
C GLU A 95 -4.93 -11.61 16.57
N ALA A 96 -4.17 -11.63 17.66
CA ALA A 96 -4.60 -11.00 18.90
C ALA A 96 -4.81 -9.49 18.74
N LEU A 97 -3.87 -8.82 18.05
CA LEU A 97 -3.99 -7.39 17.76
C LEU A 97 -5.21 -7.07 16.89
N THR A 98 -5.47 -7.84 15.84
CA THR A 98 -6.64 -7.62 14.98
C THR A 98 -7.96 -7.78 15.73
N GLY A 99 -8.09 -8.80 16.58
CA GLY A 99 -9.24 -8.97 17.46
C GLY A 99 -9.46 -7.78 18.41
N PHE A 100 -8.36 -7.28 18.99
CA PHE A 100 -8.41 -6.14 19.90
C PHE A 100 -8.81 -4.83 19.22
N LEU A 101 -8.28 -4.57 18.02
CA LEU A 101 -8.64 -3.41 17.21
C LEU A 101 -10.11 -3.48 16.76
N GLN A 102 -10.57 -4.65 16.32
CA GLN A 102 -11.94 -4.89 15.91
C GLN A 102 -12.94 -4.64 17.04
N ALA A 103 -12.64 -5.09 18.26
CA ALA A 103 -13.46 -4.84 19.44
C ALA A 103 -13.60 -3.34 19.78
N ARG A 104 -12.69 -2.50 19.29
CA ARG A 104 -12.70 -1.03 19.44
C ARG A 104 -13.15 -0.28 18.18
N GLU A 105 -13.69 -0.98 17.21
CA GLU A 105 -14.14 -0.42 15.92
C GLU A 105 -13.03 0.31 15.16
N ILE A 106 -11.75 -0.05 15.41
CA ILE A 106 -10.60 0.48 14.69
C ILE A 106 -10.37 -0.38 13.45
N GLN A 107 -10.52 0.24 12.28
CA GLN A 107 -10.25 -0.42 11.00
C GLN A 107 -8.77 -0.67 10.81
N TYR A 108 -8.45 -1.76 10.12
CA TYR A 108 -7.07 -2.11 9.73
C TYR A 108 -7.06 -2.79 8.37
N GLY A 109 -5.88 -2.97 7.79
CA GLY A 109 -5.69 -3.72 6.56
C GLY A 109 -4.52 -4.68 6.65
N ILE A 110 -4.55 -5.76 5.86
CA ILE A 110 -3.42 -6.68 5.73
C ILE A 110 -2.92 -6.62 4.29
N HIS A 111 -1.75 -6.02 4.07
CA HIS A 111 -1.19 -5.83 2.75
C HIS A 111 0.22 -6.44 2.66
N TYR A 112 0.38 -7.76 2.37
CA TYR A 112 -0.69 -8.72 2.03
C TYR A 112 -0.55 -9.99 2.86
N PRO A 113 -1.63 -10.81 3.04
CA PRO A 113 -1.61 -11.96 3.93
C PRO A 113 -0.87 -13.18 3.36
N GLU A 114 -0.63 -13.20 2.06
CA GLU A 114 0.04 -14.28 1.36
C GLU A 114 1.17 -13.72 0.49
N PRO A 115 2.38 -14.32 0.53
CA PRO A 115 3.47 -13.93 -0.36
C PRO A 115 3.20 -14.45 -1.78
N ILE A 116 3.61 -13.68 -2.80
CA ILE A 116 3.29 -13.94 -4.22
C ILE A 116 3.69 -15.34 -4.67
N HIS A 117 4.87 -15.85 -4.27
CA HIS A 117 5.37 -17.17 -4.68
C HIS A 117 4.55 -18.35 -4.13
N LEU A 118 3.72 -18.12 -3.10
CA LEU A 118 2.80 -19.14 -2.57
C LEU A 118 1.36 -18.95 -3.10
N SER A 119 1.12 -17.88 -3.82
CA SER A 119 -0.19 -17.59 -4.39
C SER A 119 -0.58 -18.64 -5.43
N ARG A 120 -1.84 -19.12 -5.35
CA ARG A 120 -2.39 -20.06 -6.32
C ARG A 120 -2.30 -19.54 -7.77
N ALA A 121 -2.39 -18.22 -7.96
CA ALA A 121 -2.28 -17.59 -9.27
C ALA A 121 -0.89 -17.76 -9.93
N HIS A 122 0.14 -18.10 -9.15
CA HIS A 122 1.52 -18.25 -9.60
C HIS A 122 2.07 -19.67 -9.32
N ALA A 123 1.17 -20.66 -9.15
CA ALA A 123 1.55 -22.03 -8.84
C ALA A 123 2.41 -22.67 -9.96
N ASP A 124 2.27 -22.21 -11.20
CA ASP A 124 3.05 -22.61 -12.36
C ASP A 124 4.54 -22.24 -12.25
N LEU A 125 4.89 -21.26 -11.42
CA LEU A 125 6.29 -20.88 -11.15
C LEU A 125 7.00 -21.82 -10.17
N GLY A 126 6.28 -22.77 -9.56
CA GLY A 126 6.84 -23.83 -8.70
C GLY A 126 7.37 -23.35 -7.35
N GLY A 127 7.02 -22.15 -6.90
CA GLY A 127 7.43 -21.60 -5.60
C GLY A 127 6.94 -22.45 -4.44
N LYS A 128 7.75 -22.61 -3.40
CA LYS A 128 7.45 -23.41 -2.21
C LYS A 128 7.71 -22.61 -0.95
N ARG A 129 7.05 -23.02 0.14
CA ARG A 129 7.35 -22.48 1.47
C ARG A 129 8.83 -22.71 1.81
N GLY A 130 9.48 -21.66 2.28
CA GLY A 130 10.92 -21.63 2.58
C GLY A 130 11.77 -21.00 1.48
N ASP A 131 11.26 -20.80 0.26
CA ASP A 131 12.02 -20.18 -0.82
C ASP A 131 12.30 -18.69 -0.56
N PHE A 132 11.35 -18.01 0.12
CA PHE A 132 11.47 -16.59 0.48
C PHE A 132 11.08 -16.37 1.95
N PRO A 133 11.87 -16.81 2.92
CA PRO A 133 11.49 -16.84 4.34
C PRO A 133 11.20 -15.46 4.92
N ILE A 134 11.85 -14.40 4.43
CA ILE A 134 11.57 -13.02 4.85
C ILE A 134 10.18 -12.59 4.40
N SER A 135 9.82 -12.84 3.14
CA SER A 135 8.49 -12.51 2.60
C SER A 135 7.40 -13.29 3.32
N GLU A 136 7.63 -14.54 3.62
CA GLU A 136 6.70 -15.42 4.34
C GLU A 136 6.46 -14.89 5.76
N THR A 137 7.54 -14.62 6.52
CA THR A 137 7.44 -14.02 7.86
C THR A 137 6.75 -12.66 7.85
N VAL A 138 7.06 -11.80 6.88
CA VAL A 138 6.41 -10.48 6.77
C VAL A 138 4.92 -10.64 6.49
N SER A 139 4.50 -11.52 5.59
CA SER A 139 3.09 -11.76 5.27
C SER A 139 2.29 -12.27 6.48
N GLU A 140 2.93 -13.04 7.36
CA GLU A 140 2.32 -13.53 8.60
C GLU A 140 2.17 -12.43 9.66
N GLN A 141 3.05 -11.43 9.67
CA GLN A 141 3.17 -10.43 10.74
C GLN A 141 2.59 -9.06 10.37
N ILE A 142 2.47 -8.73 9.08
CA ILE A 142 2.15 -7.39 8.61
C ILE A 142 0.72 -6.97 8.94
N LEU A 143 0.55 -5.72 9.40
CA LEU A 143 -0.73 -5.08 9.66
C LEU A 143 -0.62 -3.60 9.35
N SER A 144 -1.55 -3.06 8.54
CA SER A 144 -1.61 -1.64 8.22
C SER A 144 -2.60 -0.93 9.13
N LEU A 145 -2.12 0.05 9.87
CA LEU A 145 -2.93 0.93 10.70
C LEU A 145 -3.59 2.02 9.84
N PRO A 146 -4.72 2.60 10.30
CA PRO A 146 -5.36 3.70 9.62
C PRO A 146 -4.38 4.86 9.39
N LEU A 147 -4.27 5.32 8.14
CA LEU A 147 -3.46 6.48 7.81
C LEU A 147 -4.04 7.24 6.61
N PHE A 148 -4.52 8.44 6.84
CA PHE A 148 -4.99 9.36 5.81
C PHE A 148 -4.63 10.81 6.17
N PRO A 149 -4.61 11.75 5.21
CA PRO A 149 -4.12 13.11 5.43
C PRO A 149 -4.89 13.89 6.51
N GLU A 150 -6.19 13.64 6.63
CA GLU A 150 -7.11 14.37 7.49
C GLU A 150 -7.21 13.82 8.91
N MET A 151 -6.42 12.77 9.26
CA MET A 151 -6.42 12.24 10.63
C MET A 151 -6.05 13.30 11.64
N THR A 152 -6.84 13.37 12.71
CA THR A 152 -6.53 14.20 13.87
C THR A 152 -5.47 13.53 14.73
N ARG A 153 -4.77 14.35 15.53
CA ARG A 153 -3.80 13.85 16.52
C ARG A 153 -4.46 12.88 17.50
N GLN A 154 -5.69 13.14 17.92
CA GLN A 154 -6.43 12.27 18.83
C GLN A 154 -6.67 10.89 18.23
N GLN A 155 -7.16 10.82 17.00
CA GLN A 155 -7.35 9.55 16.30
C GLN A 155 -6.07 8.72 16.22
N ILE A 156 -4.92 9.36 15.96
CA ILE A 156 -3.61 8.67 15.92
C ILE A 156 -3.24 8.16 17.32
N GLN A 157 -3.47 8.96 18.36
CA GLN A 157 -3.22 8.56 19.75
C GLN A 157 -4.12 7.39 20.16
N ASP A 158 -5.39 7.41 19.82
CA ASP A 158 -6.35 6.34 20.16
C ASP A 158 -5.93 5.01 19.52
N VAL A 159 -5.57 5.03 18.22
CA VAL A 159 -5.07 3.84 17.53
C VAL A 159 -3.75 3.34 18.14
N ALA A 160 -2.81 4.25 18.41
CA ALA A 160 -1.52 3.88 19.01
C ALA A 160 -1.69 3.29 20.42
N SER A 161 -2.57 3.88 21.25
CA SER A 161 -2.90 3.36 22.58
C SER A 161 -3.47 1.95 22.50
N ALA A 162 -4.40 1.71 21.55
CA ALA A 162 -4.97 0.39 21.34
C ALA A 162 -3.90 -0.66 20.97
N VAL A 163 -2.93 -0.28 20.14
CA VAL A 163 -1.80 -1.17 19.78
C VAL A 163 -0.93 -1.47 21.01
N VAL A 164 -0.60 -0.46 21.80
CA VAL A 164 0.22 -0.61 23.03
C VAL A 164 -0.47 -1.53 24.03
N GLU A 165 -1.77 -1.28 24.31
CA GLU A 165 -2.56 -2.07 25.24
C GLU A 165 -2.69 -3.54 24.82
N ALA A 166 -2.91 -3.80 23.52
CA ALA A 166 -2.96 -5.16 22.97
C ALA A 166 -1.65 -5.93 23.12
N HIS A 167 -0.52 -5.26 23.31
CA HIS A 167 0.79 -5.89 23.51
C HIS A 167 1.19 -5.98 24.98
N ALA A 168 0.56 -5.22 25.87
CA ALA A 168 0.76 -5.31 27.32
C ALA A 168 -0.04 -6.44 27.97
N SER A 169 -1.08 -6.93 27.28
CA SER A 169 -1.93 -8.06 27.65
C SER A 169 -1.34 -9.38 27.16
#